data_105a564e8bd24cb2faead2a5bb659098
#
_entry.id   105a564e8bd24cb2faead2a5bb659098
#
_cell.length_a   1.000
_cell.length_b   1.000
_cell.length_c   1.000
_cell.angle_alpha   90.00
_cell.angle_beta   90.00
_cell.angle_gamma   90.00
#
_symmetry.space_group_name_H-M   'P 1'
#
loop_
_entity.id
_entity.type
_entity.pdbx_description
1 polymer ?
#
loop_
_entity_poly.entity_id
_entity_poly.type
_entity_poly.pdbx_seq_one_letter_code
_entity_poly.pdbx_strand_id
1 'polypeptide(L)'
;MSNQSLNKARELLIQKYIESLKQKQLPWEQGWKLDIPRNGITNTKYNGVNALLLSFIAFERNYSGNRWCTFNQIADKDKKYHPNQKWHLKKDSKSVPIEFWFVYNIKDKQKYTFEEYEKIVKSQPEREEEFRLTSKIYYVFNEDCIEGMEKEKAVKYDINSEKVIENIINNINVKYIEKRTKAYYSPIDDTVVIPPKELFKNQYSYYSTQLHELCHSTGHSSRLNRDLNNKFGSKEYAKEELRAEISSSFLMQELNLEYDENHIMNHIAYVQSWIDILEEKPNELFKAIKDSNKIVEYIKENSELEKLRELEENKNEQVEEILEVITEEPEDDEDFEM
;
A
#
# COMPACT_ATOMS: atom_id res chain seq x y z
N MET A 1 -28.70 10.71 5.40
CA MET A 1 -27.69 9.64 5.25
C MET A 1 -27.61 8.93 6.58
N SER A 2 -28.03 7.65 6.64
CA SER A 2 -28.01 6.87 7.87
C SER A 2 -26.59 6.76 8.40
N ASN A 3 -26.37 7.05 9.68
CA ASN A 3 -25.17 6.69 10.42
C ASN A 3 -25.06 5.16 10.39
N GLN A 4 -24.41 4.62 9.35
CA GLN A 4 -23.98 3.22 9.40
C GLN A 4 -22.96 3.12 10.52
N SER A 5 -23.25 2.32 11.54
CA SER A 5 -22.30 1.98 12.57
C SER A 5 -21.03 1.46 11.89
N LEU A 6 -19.87 1.99 12.29
CA LEU A 6 -18.56 1.52 11.81
C LEU A 6 -18.42 0.04 12.15
N ASN A 7 -17.85 -0.73 11.24
CA ASN A 7 -17.52 -2.10 11.56
C ASN A 7 -16.22 -2.18 12.38
N LYS A 8 -16.00 -3.32 13.03
CA LYS A 8 -14.87 -3.52 13.95
C LYS A 8 -13.49 -3.22 13.34
N ALA A 9 -13.29 -3.48 12.04
CA ALA A 9 -12.04 -3.21 11.36
C ALA A 9 -11.79 -1.70 11.26
N ARG A 10 -12.82 -0.95 10.89
CA ARG A 10 -12.76 0.51 10.75
C ARG A 10 -12.60 1.20 12.09
N GLU A 11 -13.37 0.76 13.11
CA GLU A 11 -13.23 1.29 14.48
C GLU A 11 -11.81 1.10 15.01
N LEU A 12 -11.26 -0.10 14.85
CA LEU A 12 -9.90 -0.40 15.27
C LEU A 12 -8.88 0.47 14.54
N LEU A 13 -9.01 0.64 13.21
CA LEU A 13 -8.10 1.47 12.44
C LEU A 13 -8.13 2.93 12.89
N ILE A 14 -9.33 3.52 13.05
CA ILE A 14 -9.47 4.90 13.53
C ILE A 14 -8.81 5.09 14.88
N GLN A 15 -9.10 4.20 15.82
CA GLN A 15 -8.52 4.25 17.15
C GLN A 15 -6.99 4.25 17.07
N LYS A 16 -6.42 3.32 16.32
CA LYS A 16 -4.97 3.20 16.14
C LYS A 16 -4.36 4.43 15.47
N TYR A 17 -5.04 5.02 14.49
CA TYR A 17 -4.59 6.25 13.84
C TYR A 17 -4.54 7.42 14.81
N ILE A 18 -5.61 7.65 15.57
CA ILE A 18 -5.66 8.74 16.54
C ILE A 18 -4.63 8.54 17.66
N GLU A 19 -4.49 7.32 18.18
CA GLU A 19 -3.47 6.99 19.19
C GLU A 19 -2.06 7.29 18.69
N SER A 20 -1.71 6.88 17.48
CA SER A 20 -0.40 7.11 16.86
C SER A 20 -0.14 8.59 16.62
N LEU A 21 -1.11 9.33 16.06
CA LEU A 21 -0.99 10.78 15.84
C LEU A 21 -0.80 11.54 17.15
N LYS A 22 -1.49 11.16 18.23
CA LYS A 22 -1.30 11.74 19.58
C LYS A 22 0.10 11.51 20.12
N GLN A 23 0.74 10.41 19.72
CA GLN A 23 2.14 10.10 20.04
C GLN A 23 3.14 10.77 19.08
N LYS A 24 2.66 11.63 18.16
CA LYS A 24 3.44 12.25 17.09
C LYS A 24 4.14 11.22 16.20
N GLN A 25 3.44 10.15 15.90
CA GLN A 25 3.87 9.11 14.97
C GLN A 25 2.89 9.06 13.80
N LEU A 26 3.40 8.92 12.58
CA LEU A 26 2.56 8.79 11.40
C LEU A 26 2.16 7.33 11.21
N PRO A 27 0.88 6.98 11.36
CA PRO A 27 0.44 5.58 11.33
C PRO A 27 0.76 4.87 10.02
N TRP A 28 0.73 5.61 8.92
CA TRP A 28 1.02 5.10 7.59
C TRP A 28 2.52 4.86 7.34
N GLU A 29 3.40 5.31 8.19
CA GLU A 29 4.85 5.09 8.08
C GLU A 29 5.38 3.96 8.96
N GLN A 30 4.66 3.56 9.98
CA GLN A 30 5.14 2.58 10.96
C GLN A 30 5.23 1.14 10.43
N GLY A 31 4.44 0.79 9.42
CA GLY A 31 4.38 -0.56 8.87
C GLY A 31 5.43 -0.87 7.78
N TRP A 32 6.27 0.07 7.40
CA TRP A 32 7.09 0.03 6.18
C TRP A 32 8.37 -0.80 6.26
N LYS A 33 8.72 -1.30 7.44
CA LYS A 33 9.84 -2.24 7.59
C LYS A 33 9.55 -3.63 7.02
N LEU A 34 8.29 -3.89 6.68
CA LEU A 34 7.80 -5.15 6.14
C LEU A 34 7.22 -4.94 4.73
N ASP A 35 7.20 -6.00 3.96
CA ASP A 35 6.53 -6.01 2.65
C ASP A 35 5.04 -5.64 2.76
N ILE A 36 4.43 -5.30 1.62
CA ILE A 36 2.99 -5.05 1.54
C ILE A 36 2.22 -6.26 2.09
N PRO A 37 1.25 -6.07 2.99
CA PRO A 37 0.46 -7.16 3.53
C PRO A 37 -0.21 -7.96 2.41
N ARG A 38 -0.10 -9.29 2.47
CA ARG A 38 -0.68 -10.19 1.47
C ARG A 38 -1.29 -11.43 2.11
N ASN A 39 -2.18 -12.06 1.37
CA ASN A 39 -2.73 -13.35 1.79
C ASN A 39 -1.66 -14.43 1.65
N GLY A 40 -1.42 -15.20 2.71
CA GLY A 40 -0.34 -16.19 2.75
C GLY A 40 -0.59 -17.45 1.91
N ILE A 41 -1.77 -17.59 1.28
CA ILE A 41 -2.10 -18.69 0.37
C ILE A 41 -2.17 -18.22 -1.07
N THR A 42 -2.91 -17.13 -1.33
CA THR A 42 -3.16 -16.65 -2.70
C THR A 42 -2.13 -15.64 -3.17
N ASN A 43 -1.25 -15.19 -2.30
CA ASN A 43 -0.30 -14.12 -2.50
C ASN A 43 -0.93 -12.77 -2.90
N THR A 44 -2.26 -12.65 -2.84
CA THR A 44 -2.98 -11.43 -3.18
C THR A 44 -2.65 -10.34 -2.18
N LYS A 45 -2.15 -9.20 -2.65
CA LYS A 45 -1.87 -8.02 -1.84
C LYS A 45 -3.16 -7.45 -1.26
N TYR A 46 -3.15 -7.10 0.01
CA TYR A 46 -4.21 -6.30 0.61
C TYR A 46 -4.04 -4.84 0.19
N ASN A 47 -5.15 -4.12 0.09
CA ASN A 47 -5.16 -2.71 -0.27
C ASN A 47 -6.00 -1.88 0.72
N GLY A 48 -5.90 -0.57 0.62
CA GLY A 48 -6.70 0.39 1.37
C GLY A 48 -6.69 0.17 2.88
N VAL A 49 -7.89 0.13 3.47
CA VAL A 49 -8.10 -0.02 4.92
C VAL A 49 -7.43 -1.27 5.47
N ASN A 50 -7.51 -2.38 4.74
CA ASN A 50 -6.91 -3.64 5.18
C ASN A 50 -5.39 -3.58 5.17
N ALA A 51 -4.79 -3.03 4.11
CA ALA A 51 -3.33 -2.88 4.03
C ALA A 51 -2.79 -2.05 5.20
N LEU A 52 -3.38 -0.88 5.44
CA LEU A 52 -2.96 0.00 6.52
C LEU A 52 -3.13 -0.63 7.89
N LEU A 53 -4.29 -1.26 8.15
CA LEU A 53 -4.54 -1.90 9.44
C LEU A 53 -3.57 -3.06 9.70
N LEU A 54 -3.34 -3.91 8.69
CA LEU A 54 -2.46 -5.06 8.83
C LEU A 54 -1.00 -4.65 9.00
N SER A 55 -0.53 -3.65 8.23
CA SER A 55 0.82 -3.08 8.39
C SER A 55 1.01 -2.46 9.77
N PHE A 56 0.04 -1.69 10.24
CA PHE A 56 0.09 -1.08 11.56
C PHE A 56 0.18 -2.14 12.68
N ILE A 57 -0.68 -3.15 12.63
CA ILE A 57 -0.70 -4.24 13.62
C ILE A 57 0.58 -5.09 13.53
N ALA A 58 1.12 -5.31 12.33
CA ALA A 58 2.38 -6.03 12.16
C ALA A 58 3.54 -5.29 12.85
N PHE A 59 3.60 -3.98 12.69
CA PHE A 59 4.58 -3.13 13.37
C PHE A 59 4.37 -3.14 14.89
N GLU A 60 3.15 -2.87 15.38
CA GLU A 60 2.82 -2.80 16.81
C GLU A 60 3.17 -4.10 17.55
N ARG A 61 2.95 -5.25 16.90
CA ARG A 61 3.22 -6.57 17.46
C ARG A 61 4.62 -7.09 17.15
N ASN A 62 5.45 -6.28 16.51
CA ASN A 62 6.81 -6.62 16.11
C ASN A 62 6.89 -7.94 15.32
N TYR A 63 5.98 -8.13 14.36
CA TYR A 63 5.99 -9.29 13.48
C TYR A 63 7.14 -9.19 12.48
N SER A 64 7.69 -10.33 12.06
CA SER A 64 8.83 -10.44 11.16
C SER A 64 8.44 -10.56 9.69
N GLY A 65 7.15 -10.84 9.41
CA GLY A 65 6.61 -10.98 8.07
C GLY A 65 5.23 -10.37 7.95
N ASN A 66 4.73 -10.25 6.72
CA ASN A 66 3.46 -9.56 6.47
C ASN A 66 2.47 -10.40 5.63
N ARG A 67 2.55 -11.75 5.76
CA ARG A 67 1.57 -12.68 5.22
C ARG A 67 0.50 -13.00 6.26
N TRP A 68 -0.74 -13.05 5.81
CA TRP A 68 -1.90 -13.17 6.67
C TRP A 68 -2.86 -14.25 6.16
N CYS A 69 -3.30 -15.13 7.05
CA CYS A 69 -4.21 -16.24 6.73
C CYS A 69 -5.45 -16.22 7.61
N THR A 70 -6.59 -16.63 7.05
CA THR A 70 -7.78 -16.92 7.85
C THR A 70 -7.61 -18.23 8.62
N PHE A 71 -8.37 -18.41 9.71
CA PHE A 71 -8.35 -19.67 10.45
C PHE A 71 -8.64 -20.90 9.57
N ASN A 72 -9.58 -20.77 8.62
CA ASN A 72 -9.90 -21.88 7.72
C ASN A 72 -8.75 -22.22 6.77
N GLN A 73 -8.00 -21.23 6.32
CA GLN A 73 -6.79 -21.46 5.52
C GLN A 73 -5.71 -22.17 6.34
N ILE A 74 -5.52 -21.77 7.61
CA ILE A 74 -4.54 -22.38 8.51
C ILE A 74 -4.94 -23.82 8.85
N ALA A 75 -6.20 -24.05 9.21
CA ALA A 75 -6.69 -25.36 9.58
C ALA A 75 -6.69 -26.38 8.41
N ASP A 76 -6.90 -25.87 7.18
CA ASP A 76 -6.91 -26.60 5.91
C ASP A 76 -7.48 -28.03 6.00
N LYS A 77 -8.67 -28.14 6.59
CA LYS A 77 -9.32 -29.46 6.88
C LYS A 77 -9.44 -30.33 5.64
N ASP A 78 -9.64 -29.69 4.47
CA ASP A 78 -9.82 -30.38 3.19
C ASP A 78 -8.48 -30.57 2.45
N LYS A 79 -7.34 -30.26 3.06
CA LYS A 79 -6.00 -30.31 2.47
C LYS A 79 -5.89 -29.59 1.12
N LYS A 80 -6.54 -28.46 1.03
CA LYS A 80 -6.66 -27.68 -0.21
C LYS A 80 -5.51 -26.71 -0.41
N TYR A 81 -4.99 -26.11 0.68
CA TYR A 81 -4.08 -24.98 0.62
C TYR A 81 -2.62 -25.36 0.89
N HIS A 82 -2.38 -26.32 1.79
CA HIS A 82 -1.03 -26.80 2.15
C HIS A 82 -1.05 -28.31 2.46
N PRO A 83 -1.35 -29.16 1.45
CA PRO A 83 -1.63 -30.60 1.63
C PRO A 83 -0.46 -31.37 2.24
N ASN A 84 0.77 -30.89 2.06
CA ASN A 84 2.01 -31.54 2.54
C ASN A 84 2.57 -30.92 3.83
N GLN A 85 1.95 -29.86 4.35
CA GLN A 85 2.39 -29.15 5.54
C GLN A 85 1.30 -29.20 6.62
N LYS A 86 1.72 -29.18 7.88
CA LYS A 86 0.79 -29.10 9.01
C LYS A 86 0.93 -27.74 9.67
N TRP A 87 0.00 -26.86 9.33
CA TRP A 87 -0.07 -25.54 9.96
C TRP A 87 -1.03 -25.55 11.15
N HIS A 88 -0.68 -24.84 12.20
CA HIS A 88 -1.58 -24.59 13.31
C HIS A 88 -1.25 -23.28 14.00
N LEU A 89 -2.26 -22.69 14.63
CA LEU A 89 -2.08 -21.45 15.38
C LEU A 89 -1.31 -21.71 16.67
N LYS A 90 -0.34 -20.87 16.94
CA LYS A 90 0.32 -20.80 18.25
C LYS A 90 -0.70 -20.39 19.32
N LYS A 91 -0.47 -20.86 20.54
CA LYS A 91 -1.30 -20.48 21.69
C LYS A 91 -1.31 -18.95 21.85
N ASP A 92 -2.46 -18.40 22.27
CA ASP A 92 -2.68 -16.97 22.53
C ASP A 92 -2.53 -16.04 21.33
N SER A 93 -2.53 -16.58 20.10
CA SER A 93 -2.52 -15.80 18.85
C SER A 93 -3.75 -14.91 18.74
N LYS A 94 -3.54 -13.64 18.36
CA LYS A 94 -4.61 -12.65 18.23
C LYS A 94 -4.89 -12.36 16.76
N SER A 95 -6.14 -12.56 16.34
CA SER A 95 -6.59 -12.22 15.00
C SER A 95 -6.74 -10.71 14.80
N VAL A 96 -6.79 -10.32 13.54
CA VAL A 96 -7.09 -8.95 13.10
C VAL A 96 -8.33 -9.00 12.19
N PRO A 97 -9.34 -8.15 12.42
CA PRO A 97 -10.48 -8.07 11.53
C PRO A 97 -10.09 -7.35 10.23
N ILE A 98 -10.49 -7.89 9.10
CA ILE A 98 -10.39 -7.26 7.78
C ILE A 98 -11.75 -7.18 7.13
N GLU A 99 -11.95 -6.20 6.25
CA GLU A 99 -13.20 -5.97 5.54
C GLU A 99 -13.05 -6.44 4.09
N PHE A 100 -13.89 -7.39 3.67
CA PHE A 100 -13.94 -7.86 2.30
C PHE A 100 -15.22 -7.39 1.63
N TRP A 101 -15.07 -6.63 0.54
CA TRP A 101 -16.17 -6.10 -0.26
C TRP A 101 -16.44 -6.98 -1.47
N PHE A 102 -17.71 -7.15 -1.78
CA PHE A 102 -18.18 -7.86 -2.97
C PHE A 102 -19.51 -7.28 -3.43
N VAL A 103 -19.85 -7.53 -4.67
CA VAL A 103 -21.15 -7.18 -5.21
C VAL A 103 -22.07 -8.38 -5.07
N TYR A 104 -23.24 -8.17 -4.48
CA TYR A 104 -24.25 -9.21 -4.27
C TYR A 104 -25.44 -8.94 -5.17
N ASN A 105 -25.80 -9.89 -6.03
CA ASN A 105 -27.03 -9.81 -6.81
C ASN A 105 -28.20 -10.37 -5.99
N ILE A 106 -29.25 -9.56 -5.80
CA ILE A 106 -30.39 -9.87 -4.96
C ILE A 106 -31.37 -10.84 -5.63
N LYS A 107 -31.35 -10.97 -6.95
CA LYS A 107 -32.23 -11.87 -7.71
C LYS A 107 -31.69 -13.30 -7.74
N ASP A 108 -30.46 -13.48 -8.19
CA ASP A 108 -29.83 -14.81 -8.30
C ASP A 108 -29.16 -15.27 -6.99
N LYS A 109 -29.03 -14.35 -6.00
CA LYS A 109 -28.39 -14.58 -4.70
C LYS A 109 -26.91 -15.01 -4.79
N GLN A 110 -26.22 -14.54 -5.83
CA GLN A 110 -24.82 -14.83 -6.09
C GLN A 110 -23.93 -13.64 -5.71
N LYS A 111 -22.64 -13.94 -5.48
CA LYS A 111 -21.60 -12.93 -5.27
C LYS A 111 -20.83 -12.76 -6.56
N TYR A 112 -20.53 -11.51 -6.86
CA TYR A 112 -19.76 -11.11 -8.02
C TYR A 112 -18.55 -10.30 -7.57
N THR A 113 -17.47 -10.39 -8.34
CA THR A 113 -16.37 -9.43 -8.24
C THR A 113 -16.80 -8.07 -8.81
N PHE A 114 -16.05 -7.02 -8.52
CA PHE A 114 -16.31 -5.72 -9.13
C PHE A 114 -16.18 -5.77 -10.66
N GLU A 115 -15.20 -6.49 -11.16
CA GLU A 115 -14.96 -6.65 -12.60
C GLU A 115 -16.12 -7.37 -13.30
N GLU A 116 -16.62 -8.44 -12.72
CA GLU A 116 -17.81 -9.16 -13.25
C GLU A 116 -19.05 -8.26 -13.26
N TYR A 117 -19.28 -7.52 -12.16
CA TYR A 117 -20.36 -6.54 -12.05
C TYR A 117 -20.27 -5.47 -13.13
N GLU A 118 -19.10 -4.84 -13.31
CA GLU A 118 -18.90 -3.80 -14.31
C GLU A 118 -19.13 -4.32 -15.74
N LYS A 119 -18.67 -5.52 -16.06
CA LYS A 119 -18.93 -6.17 -17.35
C LYS A 119 -20.43 -6.40 -17.59
N ILE A 120 -21.16 -6.84 -16.55
CA ILE A 120 -22.61 -7.09 -16.64
C ILE A 120 -23.34 -5.76 -16.83
N VAL A 121 -23.10 -4.76 -16.00
CA VAL A 121 -23.80 -3.46 -16.06
C VAL A 121 -23.46 -2.71 -17.35
N LYS A 122 -22.23 -2.81 -17.85
CA LYS A 122 -21.85 -2.22 -19.14
C LYS A 122 -22.61 -2.84 -20.31
N SER A 123 -22.87 -4.15 -20.27
CA SER A 123 -23.62 -4.84 -21.33
C SER A 123 -25.13 -4.81 -21.14
N GLN A 124 -25.62 -4.69 -19.90
CA GLN A 124 -27.02 -4.75 -19.49
C GLN A 124 -27.28 -3.70 -18.38
N PRO A 125 -27.32 -2.40 -18.70
CA PRO A 125 -27.45 -1.32 -17.71
C PRO A 125 -28.70 -1.43 -16.81
N GLU A 126 -29.78 -1.99 -17.34
CA GLU A 126 -31.05 -2.20 -16.60
C GLU A 126 -30.91 -3.17 -15.42
N ARG A 127 -29.85 -3.96 -15.40
CA ARG A 127 -29.58 -4.92 -14.30
C ARG A 127 -28.85 -4.28 -13.11
N GLU A 128 -28.41 -3.05 -13.18
CA GLU A 128 -27.69 -2.37 -12.09
C GLU A 128 -28.48 -2.40 -10.77
N GLU A 129 -29.79 -2.24 -10.83
CA GLU A 129 -30.67 -2.29 -9.65
C GLU A 129 -30.71 -3.66 -8.95
N GLU A 130 -30.27 -4.73 -9.61
CA GLU A 130 -30.20 -6.08 -9.01
C GLU A 130 -29.03 -6.22 -8.05
N PHE A 131 -28.04 -5.34 -8.13
CA PHE A 131 -26.79 -5.46 -7.40
C PHE A 131 -26.73 -4.57 -6.16
N ARG A 132 -26.09 -5.08 -5.13
CA ARG A 132 -25.84 -4.35 -3.88
C ARG A 132 -24.39 -4.54 -3.47
N LEU A 133 -23.70 -3.42 -3.22
CA LEU A 133 -22.38 -3.43 -2.63
C LEU A 133 -22.49 -3.88 -1.17
N THR A 134 -21.81 -4.95 -0.82
CA THR A 134 -21.88 -5.59 0.49
C THR A 134 -20.49 -5.90 1.01
N SER A 135 -20.31 -5.81 2.32
CA SER A 135 -19.05 -6.21 2.96
C SER A 135 -19.24 -7.32 3.98
N LYS A 136 -18.18 -8.08 4.20
CA LYS A 136 -18.09 -9.11 5.24
C LYS A 136 -16.78 -8.96 6.00
N ILE A 137 -16.84 -9.13 7.31
CA ILE A 137 -15.65 -9.14 8.16
C ILE A 137 -15.08 -10.56 8.21
N TYR A 138 -13.79 -10.66 7.92
CA TYR A 138 -12.99 -11.85 8.15
C TYR A 138 -11.95 -11.57 9.23
N TYR A 139 -11.48 -12.62 9.87
CA TYR A 139 -10.42 -12.53 10.87
C TYR A 139 -9.20 -13.26 10.31
N VAL A 140 -8.06 -12.57 10.30
CA VAL A 140 -6.80 -13.11 9.80
C VAL A 140 -5.73 -13.10 10.90
N PHE A 141 -4.77 -13.99 10.76
CA PHE A 141 -3.62 -14.16 11.64
C PHE A 141 -2.34 -13.98 10.83
N ASN A 142 -1.37 -13.30 11.42
CA ASN A 142 -0.05 -13.14 10.81
C ASN A 142 0.71 -14.45 10.78
N GLU A 143 1.60 -14.62 9.80
CA GLU A 143 2.46 -15.80 9.65
C GLU A 143 3.30 -16.10 10.90
N ASP A 144 3.70 -15.10 11.68
CA ASP A 144 4.42 -15.30 12.95
C ASP A 144 3.55 -15.98 14.01
N CYS A 145 2.24 -15.98 13.84
CA CYS A 145 1.29 -16.71 14.67
C CYS A 145 1.05 -18.16 14.22
N ILE A 146 1.66 -18.58 13.08
CA ILE A 146 1.38 -19.88 12.46
C ILE A 146 2.63 -20.76 12.59
N GLU A 147 2.48 -21.90 13.25
CA GLU A 147 3.52 -22.92 13.31
C GLU A 147 3.42 -23.83 12.10
N GLY A 148 4.57 -24.19 11.51
CA GLY A 148 4.66 -25.02 10.31
C GLY A 148 4.58 -24.25 8.99
N MET A 149 4.29 -22.95 8.99
CA MET A 149 4.36 -22.10 7.81
C MET A 149 5.80 -21.67 7.57
N GLU A 150 6.34 -22.01 6.41
CA GLU A 150 7.67 -21.55 6.00
C GLU A 150 7.70 -20.05 5.82
N LYS A 151 8.73 -19.40 6.35
CA LYS A 151 8.96 -17.98 6.17
C LYS A 151 9.57 -17.75 4.80
N GLU A 152 8.96 -16.91 4.01
CA GLU A 152 9.57 -16.45 2.77
C GLU A 152 10.69 -15.44 3.06
N LYS A 153 11.75 -15.50 2.26
CA LYS A 153 12.72 -14.41 2.23
C LYS A 153 12.10 -13.23 1.51
N ALA A 154 12.18 -12.04 2.10
CA ALA A 154 11.74 -10.83 1.43
C ALA A 154 12.58 -10.65 0.14
N VAL A 155 11.91 -10.62 -1.00
CA VAL A 155 12.57 -10.29 -2.28
C VAL A 155 12.69 -8.78 -2.33
N LYS A 156 13.91 -8.29 -2.25
CA LYS A 156 14.20 -6.86 -2.46
C LYS A 156 14.55 -6.65 -3.92
N TYR A 157 13.74 -5.83 -4.58
CA TYR A 157 14.05 -5.35 -5.94
C TYR A 157 14.89 -4.07 -5.83
N ASP A 158 15.97 -4.00 -6.58
CA ASP A 158 16.77 -2.78 -6.73
C ASP A 158 16.15 -1.88 -7.81
N ILE A 159 14.97 -1.31 -7.48
CA ILE A 159 14.24 -0.48 -8.41
C ILE A 159 14.91 0.90 -8.51
N ASN A 160 15.20 1.31 -9.73
CA ASN A 160 15.72 2.66 -9.99
C ASN A 160 14.62 3.71 -9.76
N SER A 161 14.56 4.27 -8.55
CA SER A 161 13.56 5.25 -8.13
C SER A 161 13.59 6.54 -8.98
N GLU A 162 14.77 6.96 -9.45
CA GLU A 162 14.89 8.13 -10.35
C GLU A 162 14.15 7.88 -11.66
N LYS A 163 14.32 6.68 -12.24
CA LYS A 163 13.64 6.31 -13.48
C LYS A 163 12.14 6.22 -13.32
N VAL A 164 11.66 5.68 -12.19
CA VAL A 164 10.23 5.64 -11.87
C VAL A 164 9.64 7.05 -11.80
N ILE A 165 10.30 7.96 -11.09
CA ILE A 165 9.82 9.35 -10.95
C ILE A 165 9.87 10.10 -12.28
N GLU A 166 10.93 9.91 -13.06
CA GLU A 166 11.04 10.47 -14.41
C GLU A 166 9.86 10.00 -15.30
N ASN A 167 9.56 8.71 -15.30
CA ASN A 167 8.43 8.15 -16.03
C ASN A 167 7.09 8.78 -15.58
N ILE A 168 6.87 8.92 -14.27
CA ILE A 168 5.67 9.56 -13.73
C ILE A 168 5.55 10.99 -14.27
N ILE A 169 6.59 11.81 -14.13
CA ILE A 169 6.59 13.22 -14.57
C ILE A 169 6.25 13.33 -16.05
N ASN A 170 6.89 12.51 -16.89
CA ASN A 170 6.71 12.52 -18.33
C ASN A 170 5.30 12.06 -18.74
N ASN A 171 4.82 10.95 -18.15
CA ASN A 171 3.57 10.34 -18.57
C ASN A 171 2.33 11.10 -18.07
N ILE A 172 2.37 11.70 -16.87
CA ILE A 172 1.28 12.54 -16.38
C ILE A 172 1.33 13.97 -16.94
N ASN A 173 2.40 14.31 -17.68
CA ASN A 173 2.61 15.59 -18.32
C ASN A 173 2.47 16.79 -17.37
N VAL A 174 3.07 16.68 -16.18
CA VAL A 174 3.15 17.77 -15.20
C VAL A 174 4.43 18.56 -15.40
N LYS A 175 4.33 19.89 -15.32
CA LYS A 175 5.53 20.73 -15.34
C LYS A 175 6.33 20.52 -14.06
N TYR A 176 7.60 20.20 -14.20
CA TYR A 176 8.50 19.94 -13.08
C TYR A 176 9.68 20.91 -13.09
N ILE A 177 9.92 21.58 -11.97
CA ILE A 177 10.95 22.60 -11.83
C ILE A 177 11.75 22.39 -10.56
N GLU A 178 13.08 22.39 -10.69
CA GLU A 178 13.98 22.42 -9.56
C GLU A 178 14.30 23.86 -9.16
N LYS A 179 14.06 24.23 -7.88
CA LYS A 179 14.39 25.53 -7.31
C LYS A 179 14.82 25.40 -5.86
N ARG A 180 15.77 26.25 -5.42
CA ARG A 180 16.20 26.36 -4.00
C ARG A 180 15.14 27.03 -3.13
N THR A 181 13.93 26.47 -3.07
CA THR A 181 12.80 26.98 -2.29
C THR A 181 12.16 25.81 -1.53
N LYS A 182 10.98 26.01 -0.97
CA LYS A 182 10.17 24.91 -0.44
C LYS A 182 9.63 24.06 -1.60
N ALA A 183 9.44 22.77 -1.36
CA ALA A 183 8.66 21.93 -2.26
C ALA A 183 7.19 22.33 -2.23
N TYR A 184 6.52 22.31 -3.37
CA TYR A 184 5.08 22.50 -3.48
C TYR A 184 4.58 22.13 -4.88
N TYR A 185 3.31 21.77 -4.95
CA TYR A 185 2.56 21.73 -6.21
C TYR A 185 1.70 22.99 -6.35
N SER A 186 1.74 23.64 -7.53
CA SER A 186 0.87 24.78 -7.90
C SER A 186 -0.27 24.31 -8.82
N PRO A 187 -1.52 24.23 -8.33
CA PRO A 187 -2.66 23.84 -9.19
C PRO A 187 -2.95 24.84 -10.32
N ILE A 188 -2.61 26.12 -10.12
CA ILE A 188 -2.85 27.19 -11.10
C ILE A 188 -1.97 27.02 -12.33
N ASP A 189 -0.70 26.71 -12.11
CA ASP A 189 0.30 26.59 -13.18
C ASP A 189 0.57 25.14 -13.57
N ASP A 190 -0.11 24.19 -12.95
CA ASP A 190 0.13 22.76 -13.05
C ASP A 190 1.63 22.39 -12.93
N THR A 191 2.26 22.89 -11.88
CA THR A 191 3.71 22.82 -11.72
C THR A 191 4.08 22.23 -10.36
N VAL A 192 4.91 21.20 -10.39
CA VAL A 192 5.62 20.65 -9.21
C VAL A 192 6.96 21.38 -9.10
N VAL A 193 7.27 21.92 -7.92
CA VAL A 193 8.53 22.57 -7.59
C VAL A 193 9.20 21.78 -6.49
N ILE A 194 10.44 21.35 -6.71
CA ILE A 194 11.23 20.57 -5.75
C ILE A 194 12.59 21.25 -5.54
N PRO A 195 13.12 21.27 -4.31
CA PRO A 195 14.52 21.66 -4.08
C PRO A 195 15.50 20.67 -4.70
N PRO A 196 16.72 21.12 -5.07
CA PRO A 196 17.78 20.22 -5.50
C PRO A 196 18.08 19.09 -4.50
N LYS A 197 18.41 17.91 -5.03
CA LYS A 197 18.66 16.68 -4.24
C LYS A 197 19.66 16.87 -3.11
N GLU A 198 20.67 17.69 -3.33
CA GLU A 198 21.75 17.99 -2.38
C GLU A 198 21.28 18.75 -1.13
N LEU A 199 20.07 19.30 -1.15
CA LEU A 199 19.48 20.01 0.00
C LEU A 199 18.71 19.07 0.93
N PHE A 200 18.53 17.81 0.55
CA PHE A 200 17.87 16.79 1.37
C PHE A 200 18.89 16.00 2.20
N LYS A 201 18.47 15.55 3.37
CA LYS A 201 19.34 14.78 4.27
C LYS A 201 19.74 13.42 3.71
N ASN A 202 18.83 12.79 2.95
CA ASN A 202 19.00 11.46 2.38
C ASN A 202 18.05 11.25 1.19
N GLN A 203 18.21 10.13 0.50
CA GLN A 203 17.38 9.77 -0.65
C GLN A 203 15.91 9.58 -0.28
N TYR A 204 15.62 9.02 0.89
CA TYR A 204 14.25 8.84 1.35
C TYR A 204 13.50 10.17 1.40
N SER A 205 14.06 11.17 2.08
CA SER A 205 13.46 12.52 2.19
C SER A 205 13.25 13.18 0.84
N TYR A 206 14.17 12.97 -0.10
CA TYR A 206 14.06 13.51 -1.46
C TYR A 206 12.92 12.87 -2.23
N TYR A 207 12.89 11.53 -2.32
CA TYR A 207 11.86 10.82 -3.09
C TYR A 207 10.47 10.90 -2.45
N SER A 208 10.37 10.87 -1.13
CA SER A 208 9.08 11.04 -0.45
C SER A 208 8.47 12.41 -0.71
N THR A 209 9.30 13.46 -0.71
CA THR A 209 8.83 14.82 -1.04
C THR A 209 8.39 14.92 -2.49
N GLN A 210 9.14 14.35 -3.44
CA GLN A 210 8.74 14.33 -4.86
C GLN A 210 7.40 13.60 -5.06
N LEU A 211 7.26 12.42 -4.46
CA LEU A 211 6.03 11.63 -4.57
C LEU A 211 4.85 12.34 -3.91
N HIS A 212 5.07 13.03 -2.79
CA HIS A 212 4.04 13.83 -2.14
C HIS A 212 3.50 14.93 -3.09
N GLU A 213 4.36 15.72 -3.69
CA GLU A 213 3.96 16.78 -4.63
C GLU A 213 3.36 16.21 -5.94
N LEU A 214 3.86 15.08 -6.41
CA LEU A 214 3.28 14.36 -7.54
C LEU A 214 1.87 13.82 -7.19
N CYS A 215 1.64 13.35 -5.97
CA CYS A 215 0.31 12.94 -5.50
C CYS A 215 -0.68 14.12 -5.52
N HIS A 216 -0.27 15.31 -5.08
CA HIS A 216 -1.08 16.53 -5.23
C HIS A 216 -1.38 16.82 -6.69
N SER A 217 -0.38 16.74 -7.56
CA SER A 217 -0.54 17.03 -8.98
C SER A 217 -1.61 16.15 -9.65
N THR A 218 -1.80 14.91 -9.20
CA THR A 218 -2.88 14.05 -9.72
C THR A 218 -4.28 14.64 -9.51
N GLY A 219 -4.42 15.61 -8.61
CA GLY A 219 -5.69 16.31 -8.37
C GLY A 219 -6.06 17.35 -9.40
N HIS A 220 -5.17 17.68 -10.35
CA HIS A 220 -5.47 18.62 -11.42
C HIS A 220 -6.71 18.21 -12.22
N SER A 221 -7.42 19.19 -12.81
CA SER A 221 -8.66 18.96 -13.55
C SER A 221 -8.50 18.06 -14.78
N SER A 222 -7.31 18.00 -15.37
CA SER A 222 -6.98 17.09 -16.48
C SER A 222 -6.69 15.65 -16.05
N ARG A 223 -6.60 15.36 -14.75
CA ARG A 223 -6.28 14.05 -14.17
C ARG A 223 -7.43 13.54 -13.30
N LEU A 224 -7.25 13.40 -11.99
CA LEU A 224 -8.30 12.89 -11.09
C LEU A 224 -9.30 13.95 -10.63
N ASN A 225 -9.13 15.21 -11.03
CA ASN A 225 -10.05 16.35 -10.83
C ASN A 225 -10.53 16.46 -9.36
N ARG A 226 -9.58 16.51 -8.40
CA ARG A 226 -9.90 16.78 -7.00
C ARG A 226 -9.96 18.28 -6.72
N ASP A 227 -10.68 18.66 -5.66
CA ASP A 227 -10.69 20.06 -5.21
C ASP A 227 -9.39 20.41 -4.48
N LEU A 228 -8.52 21.15 -5.18
CA LEU A 228 -7.23 21.63 -4.65
C LEU A 228 -7.26 23.12 -4.29
N ASN A 229 -8.39 23.82 -4.47
CA ASN A 229 -8.51 25.28 -4.25
C ASN A 229 -8.81 25.60 -2.78
N ASN A 230 -8.07 24.97 -1.86
CA ASN A 230 -8.31 25.10 -0.45
C ASN A 230 -7.31 26.07 0.18
N LYS A 231 -7.81 26.95 1.09
CA LYS A 231 -6.95 27.90 1.81
C LYS A 231 -5.98 27.13 2.70
N PHE A 232 -4.70 27.47 2.62
CA PHE A 232 -3.66 26.93 3.49
C PHE A 232 -4.08 26.96 4.97
N GLY A 233 -3.95 25.84 5.68
CA GLY A 233 -4.34 25.68 7.08
C GLY A 233 -5.83 25.49 7.33
N SER A 234 -6.68 25.40 6.30
CA SER A 234 -8.09 25.02 6.45
C SER A 234 -8.24 23.51 6.69
N LYS A 235 -9.41 23.08 7.21
CA LYS A 235 -9.75 21.64 7.36
C LYS A 235 -9.74 20.92 6.01
N GLU A 236 -10.20 21.57 4.96
CA GLU A 236 -10.22 21.02 3.60
C GLU A 236 -8.80 20.83 3.07
N TYR A 237 -7.92 21.79 3.31
CA TYR A 237 -6.50 21.67 2.98
C TYR A 237 -5.87 20.50 3.75
N ALA A 238 -6.11 20.37 5.05
CA ALA A 238 -5.60 19.25 5.84
C ALA A 238 -6.08 17.88 5.35
N LYS A 239 -7.29 17.78 4.78
CA LYS A 239 -7.78 16.55 4.17
C LYS A 239 -7.03 16.19 2.89
N GLU A 240 -6.67 17.16 2.06
CA GLU A 240 -5.87 16.92 0.86
C GLU A 240 -4.44 16.53 1.25
N GLU A 241 -3.85 17.18 2.24
CA GLU A 241 -2.56 16.77 2.80
C GLU A 241 -2.59 15.31 3.28
N LEU A 242 -3.65 14.89 3.99
CA LEU A 242 -3.80 13.51 4.44
C LEU A 242 -3.85 12.51 3.26
N ARG A 243 -4.49 12.88 2.14
CA ARG A 243 -4.51 12.07 0.93
C ARG A 243 -3.12 11.93 0.31
N ALA A 244 -2.44 13.05 0.14
CA ALA A 244 -1.09 13.06 -0.42
C ALA A 244 -0.10 12.25 0.43
N GLU A 245 -0.17 12.40 1.76
CA GLU A 245 0.64 11.65 2.70
C GLU A 245 0.42 10.13 2.60
N ILE A 246 -0.83 9.68 2.71
CA ILE A 246 -1.14 8.25 2.60
C ILE A 246 -0.72 7.71 1.23
N SER A 247 -0.91 8.49 0.16
CA SER A 247 -0.57 8.06 -1.21
C SER A 247 0.93 7.96 -1.41
N SER A 248 1.69 9.00 -1.05
CA SER A 248 3.15 9.03 -1.20
C SER A 248 3.77 7.91 -0.40
N SER A 249 3.25 7.67 0.78
CA SER A 249 3.72 6.60 1.61
C SER A 249 3.50 5.23 0.97
N PHE A 250 2.34 4.91 0.41
CA PHE A 250 2.13 3.67 -0.35
C PHE A 250 3.12 3.53 -1.53
N LEU A 251 3.38 4.62 -2.26
CA LEU A 251 4.32 4.62 -3.37
C LEU A 251 5.77 4.40 -2.89
N MET A 252 6.17 4.97 -1.75
CA MET A 252 7.48 4.73 -1.14
C MET A 252 7.68 3.25 -0.80
N GLN A 253 6.64 2.57 -0.29
CA GLN A 253 6.67 1.14 -0.05
C GLN A 253 6.81 0.35 -1.35
N GLU A 254 6.09 0.71 -2.40
CA GLU A 254 6.21 0.08 -3.71
C GLU A 254 7.63 0.23 -4.29
N LEU A 255 8.34 1.32 -3.98
CA LEU A 255 9.74 1.54 -4.39
C LEU A 255 10.77 0.87 -3.47
N ASN A 256 10.32 0.22 -2.39
CA ASN A 256 11.17 -0.48 -1.42
C ASN A 256 12.30 0.39 -0.84
N LEU A 257 12.03 1.68 -0.62
CA LEU A 257 13.00 2.63 -0.07
C LEU A 257 13.11 2.47 1.45
N GLU A 258 14.34 2.51 1.97
CA GLU A 258 14.58 2.42 3.40
C GLU A 258 13.95 3.60 4.15
N TYR A 259 13.13 3.32 5.15
CA TYR A 259 12.41 4.31 5.94
C TYR A 259 13.34 5.18 6.79
N ASP A 260 13.08 6.50 6.82
CA ASP A 260 13.74 7.46 7.72
C ASP A 260 12.80 7.85 8.87
N GLU A 261 13.15 7.44 10.09
CA GLU A 261 12.37 7.73 11.32
C GLU A 261 12.21 9.24 11.61
N ASN A 262 13.02 10.11 11.01
CA ASN A 262 12.95 11.55 11.18
C ASN A 262 11.98 12.25 10.22
N HIS A 263 11.35 11.53 9.29
CA HIS A 263 10.50 12.13 8.26
C HIS A 263 9.28 12.85 8.84
N ILE A 264 8.74 12.40 9.97
CA ILE A 264 7.59 13.00 10.67
C ILE A 264 7.71 14.50 10.92
N MET A 265 8.92 15.03 11.07
CA MET A 265 9.13 16.44 11.42
C MET A 265 8.54 17.42 10.40
N ASN A 266 8.37 16.99 9.16
CA ASN A 266 7.79 17.82 8.09
C ASN A 266 6.26 17.94 8.20
N HIS A 267 5.59 17.01 8.88
CA HIS A 267 4.13 16.88 8.93
C HIS A 267 3.48 17.29 10.24
N ILE A 268 4.28 17.61 11.27
CA ILE A 268 3.80 17.99 12.62
C ILE A 268 2.76 19.11 12.57
N ALA A 269 2.87 20.04 11.61
CA ALA A 269 1.93 21.14 11.48
C ALA A 269 0.48 20.71 11.20
N TYR A 270 0.28 19.52 10.61
CA TYR A 270 -1.03 19.02 10.24
C TYR A 270 -1.60 17.99 11.22
N VAL A 271 -0.75 17.39 12.06
CA VAL A 271 -1.13 16.30 12.97
C VAL A 271 -2.33 16.67 13.84
N GLN A 272 -2.36 17.86 14.43
CA GLN A 272 -3.50 18.28 15.25
C GLN A 272 -4.77 18.43 14.42
N SER A 273 -4.67 19.01 13.23
CA SER A 273 -5.83 19.15 12.33
C SER A 273 -6.38 17.78 11.90
N TRP A 274 -5.52 16.78 11.67
CA TRP A 274 -5.95 15.42 11.36
C TRP A 274 -6.64 14.75 12.55
N ILE A 275 -6.11 14.90 13.77
CA ILE A 275 -6.76 14.39 14.98
C ILE A 275 -8.16 14.98 15.10
N ASP A 276 -8.30 16.30 15.02
CA ASP A 276 -9.59 17.00 15.14
C ASP A 276 -10.59 16.54 14.08
N ILE A 277 -10.13 16.37 12.82
CA ILE A 277 -10.96 15.87 11.72
C ILE A 277 -11.42 14.44 12.00
N LEU A 278 -10.53 13.56 12.44
CA LEU A 278 -10.86 12.15 12.66
C LEU A 278 -11.73 11.93 13.90
N GLU A 279 -11.57 12.74 14.94
CA GLU A 279 -12.45 12.70 16.12
C GLU A 279 -13.85 13.23 15.79
N GLU A 280 -13.97 14.30 14.98
CA GLU A 280 -15.26 14.88 14.57
C GLU A 280 -15.96 14.01 13.49
N LYS A 281 -15.19 13.54 12.51
CA LYS A 281 -15.70 12.84 11.32
C LYS A 281 -14.84 11.61 10.97
N PRO A 282 -14.96 10.51 11.72
CA PRO A 282 -14.14 9.31 11.52
C PRO A 282 -14.12 8.77 10.08
N ASN A 283 -15.22 8.94 9.35
CA ASN A 283 -15.32 8.50 7.96
C ASN A 283 -14.42 9.26 6.98
N GLU A 284 -13.85 10.41 7.37
CA GLU A 284 -12.89 11.13 6.51
C GLU A 284 -11.60 10.32 6.29
N LEU A 285 -11.18 9.50 7.26
CA LEU A 285 -10.06 8.59 7.06
C LEU A 285 -10.31 7.64 5.89
N PHE A 286 -11.49 7.02 5.83
CA PHE A 286 -11.81 6.05 4.77
C PHE A 286 -11.98 6.71 3.41
N LYS A 287 -12.44 7.96 3.37
CA LYS A 287 -12.45 8.75 2.13
C LYS A 287 -11.02 9.06 1.68
N ALA A 288 -10.17 9.50 2.60
CA ALA A 288 -8.76 9.76 2.30
C ALA A 288 -8.08 8.49 1.77
N ILE A 289 -8.24 7.34 2.42
CA ILE A 289 -7.69 6.05 1.98
C ILE A 289 -8.23 5.65 0.60
N LYS A 290 -9.53 5.80 0.36
CA LYS A 290 -10.13 5.49 -0.95
C LYS A 290 -9.57 6.38 -2.06
N ASP A 291 -9.44 7.68 -1.79
CA ASP A 291 -8.88 8.62 -2.75
C ASP A 291 -7.38 8.35 -2.96
N SER A 292 -6.65 8.01 -1.89
CA SER A 292 -5.24 7.63 -1.97
C SER A 292 -5.02 6.39 -2.83
N ASN A 293 -5.88 5.37 -2.75
CA ASN A 293 -5.78 4.21 -3.65
C ASN A 293 -5.90 4.62 -5.12
N LYS A 294 -6.85 5.52 -5.46
CA LYS A 294 -6.98 6.01 -6.84
C LYS A 294 -5.75 6.80 -7.29
N ILE A 295 -5.16 7.60 -6.39
CA ILE A 295 -3.93 8.33 -6.65
C ILE A 295 -2.79 7.36 -6.94
N VAL A 296 -2.62 6.34 -6.09
CA VAL A 296 -1.58 5.32 -6.24
C VAL A 296 -1.76 4.53 -7.53
N GLU A 297 -2.98 4.06 -7.83
CA GLU A 297 -3.28 3.36 -9.09
C GLU A 297 -2.93 4.24 -10.30
N TYR A 298 -3.39 5.49 -10.32
CA TYR A 298 -3.10 6.43 -11.39
C TYR A 298 -1.58 6.65 -11.58
N ILE A 299 -0.84 6.84 -10.48
CA ILE A 299 0.61 7.02 -10.56
C ILE A 299 1.29 5.72 -11.01
N LYS A 300 0.88 4.55 -10.51
CA LYS A 300 1.45 3.25 -10.94
C LYS A 300 1.25 2.99 -12.42
N GLU A 301 0.07 3.24 -12.96
CA GLU A 301 -0.21 3.12 -14.40
C GLU A 301 0.69 4.02 -15.25
N ASN A 302 1.09 5.19 -14.71
CA ASN A 302 1.95 6.15 -15.40
C ASN A 302 3.44 6.03 -15.05
N SER A 303 3.83 5.13 -14.15
CA SER A 303 5.22 4.98 -13.67
C SER A 303 6.03 3.94 -14.42
N GLU A 304 5.36 3.04 -15.15
CA GLU A 304 5.95 1.80 -15.70
C GLU A 304 6.60 0.90 -14.61
N LEU A 305 6.17 1.05 -13.36
CA LEU A 305 6.78 0.38 -12.21
C LEU A 305 6.75 -1.15 -12.34
N GLU A 306 5.63 -1.72 -12.78
CA GLU A 306 5.51 -3.18 -12.92
C GLU A 306 6.44 -3.69 -14.02
N LYS A 307 6.59 -2.97 -15.12
CA LYS A 307 7.55 -3.31 -16.18
C LYS A 307 9.01 -3.26 -15.70
N LEU A 308 9.33 -2.28 -14.85
CA LEU A 308 10.67 -2.19 -14.26
C LEU A 308 10.93 -3.34 -13.27
N ARG A 309 9.91 -3.77 -12.53
CA ARG A 309 10.00 -4.96 -11.65
C ARG A 309 10.23 -6.24 -12.44
N GLU A 310 9.45 -6.48 -13.50
CA GLU A 310 9.62 -7.65 -14.36
C GLU A 310 11.04 -7.71 -14.97
N LEU A 311 11.61 -6.56 -15.35
CA LEU A 311 12.97 -6.49 -15.85
C LEU A 311 14.02 -6.87 -14.78
N GLU A 312 13.82 -6.45 -13.53
CA GLU A 312 14.72 -6.81 -12.43
C GLU A 312 14.53 -8.28 -11.98
N GLU A 313 13.33 -8.81 -12.00
CA GLU A 313 13.06 -10.24 -11.76
C GLU A 313 13.79 -11.10 -12.77
N ASN A 314 13.64 -10.82 -14.07
CA ASN A 314 14.32 -11.55 -15.14
C ASN A 314 15.85 -11.51 -15.03
N LYS A 315 16.42 -10.36 -14.60
CA LYS A 315 17.87 -10.27 -14.36
C LYS A 315 18.33 -11.13 -13.18
N ASN A 316 17.56 -11.11 -12.09
CA ASN A 316 17.88 -11.90 -10.91
C ASN A 316 17.82 -13.40 -11.20
N GLU A 317 16.79 -13.88 -11.93
CA GLU A 317 16.68 -15.27 -12.38
C GLU A 317 17.88 -15.68 -13.25
N GLN A 318 18.29 -14.84 -14.20
CA GLN A 318 19.48 -15.12 -15.03
C GLN A 318 20.77 -15.18 -14.21
N VAL A 319 20.91 -14.34 -13.19
CA VAL A 319 22.06 -14.36 -12.28
C VAL A 319 22.06 -15.63 -11.43
N GLU A 320 20.92 -16.06 -10.92
CA GLU A 320 20.77 -17.30 -10.16
C GLU A 320 21.11 -18.52 -11.03
N GLU A 321 20.58 -18.61 -12.26
CA GLU A 321 20.91 -19.66 -13.22
C GLU A 321 22.44 -19.73 -13.51
N ILE A 322 23.09 -18.58 -13.70
CA ILE A 322 24.54 -18.52 -13.93
C ILE A 322 25.31 -19.00 -12.69
N LEU A 323 24.88 -18.61 -11.49
CA LEU A 323 25.52 -19.03 -10.24
C LEU A 323 25.36 -20.54 -10.00
N GLU A 324 24.19 -21.12 -10.31
CA GLU A 324 23.97 -22.57 -10.23
C GLU A 324 24.92 -23.33 -11.17
N VAL A 325 25.08 -22.88 -12.41
CA VAL A 325 25.96 -23.48 -13.39
C VAL A 325 27.44 -23.42 -12.92
N ILE A 326 27.88 -22.31 -12.33
CA ILE A 326 29.25 -22.14 -11.83
C ILE A 326 29.53 -23.04 -10.60
N THR A 327 28.50 -23.28 -9.77
CA THR A 327 28.64 -24.13 -8.57
C THR A 327 28.53 -25.61 -8.87
N GLU A 328 28.04 -26.01 -10.06
CA GLU A 328 27.97 -27.41 -10.53
C GLU A 328 29.20 -27.89 -11.34
N GLU A 329 30.19 -27.02 -11.60
CA GLU A 329 31.45 -27.52 -12.23
C GLU A 329 32.16 -28.48 -11.25
N PRO A 330 32.41 -29.73 -11.64
CA PRO A 330 33.04 -30.72 -10.77
C PRO A 330 34.49 -30.30 -10.49
N GLU A 331 34.89 -30.45 -9.23
CA GLU A 331 36.33 -30.46 -8.87
C GLU A 331 37.00 -31.56 -9.71
N ASP A 332 37.80 -31.18 -10.67
CA ASP A 332 38.67 -32.10 -11.41
C ASP A 332 39.57 -32.81 -10.39
N ASP A 333 39.29 -34.06 -10.13
CA ASP A 333 40.18 -34.98 -9.42
C ASP A 333 41.49 -35.11 -10.20
N GLU A 334 42.45 -34.26 -9.88
CA GLU A 334 43.86 -34.51 -10.25
C GLU A 334 44.42 -35.64 -9.34
N ASP A 335 44.08 -36.89 -9.67
CA ASP A 335 44.86 -38.03 -9.21
C ASP A 335 46.22 -38.06 -9.94
N PHE A 336 47.20 -37.39 -9.36
CA PHE A 336 48.60 -37.62 -9.70
C PHE A 336 49.11 -38.85 -8.93
N GLU A 337 49.02 -40.03 -9.53
CA GLU A 337 49.85 -41.16 -9.14
C GLU A 337 51.31 -40.92 -9.56
N MET A 338 52.20 -40.94 -8.59
CA MET A 338 53.65 -41.25 -8.81
C MET A 338 53.98 -42.61 -8.22
#